data_45f495cd0a15c7818f3bb2ca70bcaf68
#
_entry.id   45f495cd0a15c7818f3bb2ca70bcaf68
#
_cell.length_a   1.000
_cell.length_b   1.000
_cell.length_c   1.000
_cell.angle_alpha   90.00
_cell.angle_beta   90.00
_cell.angle_gamma   90.00
#
_symmetry.space_group_name_H-M   'P 1'
#
loop_
_entity.id
_entity.type
_entity.pdbx_description
1 polymer ?
#
loop_
_entity_poly.entity_id
_entity_poly.type
_entity_poly.pdbx_seq_one_letter_code
_entity_poly.pdbx_strand_id
1 'polypeptide(L)'
;MSDESNVKTFYKKYDYMARAPYFIKLEDLSEKQKGLLTESKNFCMLPWVHMHAYPDGRVYPCCLADYWHPVGDLRKDTMETVWNQDGYKELRKNMLSDQPSKQCTKCYEQEDSGFFSMRYDANRNYGHHIGEVDQTTEDGEHPEFKIRYWDVRFSNLCNFKCRSCGPIFSSNWFNDHKKMYGRDPDVLGRPMARVEYTTGDEDDMIAQYIGI
;
A
#
# COMPACT_ATOMS: atom_id res chain seq x y z
N MET A 1 -14.50 -16.41 -25.74
CA MET A 1 -13.67 -15.40 -26.48
C MET A 1 -13.46 -14.27 -25.51
N SER A 2 -12.41 -14.34 -24.69
CA SER A 2 -11.98 -13.25 -23.80
C SER A 2 -11.49 -12.12 -24.70
N ASP A 3 -12.03 -10.96 -24.45
CA ASP A 3 -11.89 -9.80 -25.31
C ASP A 3 -10.47 -9.21 -25.21
N GLU A 4 -9.55 -9.67 -26.06
CA GLU A 4 -8.21 -9.07 -26.23
C GLU A 4 -8.29 -7.55 -26.48
N SER A 5 -9.46 -7.07 -26.94
CA SER A 5 -9.72 -5.65 -27.16
C SER A 5 -9.74 -4.88 -25.84
N ASN A 6 -10.26 -5.44 -24.76
CA ASN A 6 -10.35 -4.77 -23.45
C ASN A 6 -8.97 -4.59 -22.80
N VAL A 7 -8.08 -5.55 -22.94
CA VAL A 7 -6.72 -5.48 -22.42
C VAL A 7 -5.91 -4.41 -23.15
N LYS A 8 -5.93 -4.43 -24.47
CA LYS A 8 -5.28 -3.40 -25.31
C LYS A 8 -5.88 -2.01 -25.05
N THR A 9 -7.19 -1.94 -24.78
CA THR A 9 -7.88 -0.69 -24.47
C THR A 9 -7.51 -0.17 -23.08
N PHE A 10 -7.35 -1.04 -22.09
CA PHE A 10 -6.89 -0.66 -20.75
C PHE A 10 -5.51 0.00 -20.79
N TYR A 11 -4.52 -0.65 -21.39
CA TYR A 11 -3.18 -0.07 -21.51
C TYR A 11 -3.15 1.16 -22.42
N LYS A 12 -3.87 1.17 -23.53
CA LYS A 12 -3.94 2.30 -24.45
C LYS A 12 -4.59 3.54 -23.83
N LYS A 13 -5.63 3.36 -23.03
CA LYS A 13 -6.32 4.48 -22.34
C LYS A 13 -5.42 5.20 -21.35
N TYR A 14 -4.42 4.53 -20.79
CA TYR A 14 -3.51 5.04 -19.76
C TYR A 14 -2.03 5.09 -20.19
N ASP A 15 -1.77 4.95 -21.47
CA ASP A 15 -0.43 4.92 -22.08
C ASP A 15 0.43 6.13 -21.74
N TYR A 16 -0.19 7.32 -21.65
CA TYR A 16 0.49 8.56 -21.31
C TYR A 16 1.03 8.60 -19.87
N MET A 17 0.56 7.71 -19.01
CA MET A 17 1.04 7.60 -17.62
C MET A 17 2.00 6.42 -17.41
N ALA A 18 2.14 5.54 -18.40
CA ALA A 18 3.08 4.43 -18.32
C ALA A 18 4.52 4.96 -18.39
N ARG A 19 5.33 4.64 -17.38
CA ARG A 19 6.76 4.95 -17.43
C ARG A 19 7.45 3.88 -18.29
N ALA A 20 7.96 4.26 -19.48
CA ALA A 20 8.93 3.41 -20.14
C ALA A 20 10.11 3.17 -19.17
N PRO A 21 10.62 2.00 -18.98
CA PRO A 21 10.59 0.74 -19.76
C PRO A 21 9.72 -0.39 -19.15
N TYR A 22 8.71 -0.06 -18.37
CA TYR A 22 7.96 -1.04 -17.57
C TYR A 22 6.73 -1.64 -18.26
N PHE A 23 6.76 -1.70 -19.59
CA PHE A 23 5.72 -2.36 -20.35
C PHE A 23 5.79 -3.88 -20.19
N ILE A 24 4.66 -4.46 -19.79
CA ILE A 24 4.48 -5.90 -19.79
C ILE A 24 3.95 -6.30 -21.16
N LYS A 25 4.62 -7.26 -21.78
CA LYS A 25 4.06 -7.92 -22.94
C LYS A 25 3.13 -9.03 -22.45
N LEU A 26 1.86 -8.92 -22.78
CA LEU A 26 0.85 -9.89 -22.34
C LEU A 26 1.15 -11.32 -22.86
N GLU A 27 1.83 -11.43 -24.00
CA GLU A 27 2.29 -12.70 -24.57
C GLU A 27 3.33 -13.43 -23.71
N ASP A 28 4.07 -12.69 -22.85
CA ASP A 28 5.09 -13.26 -21.97
C ASP A 28 4.49 -13.73 -20.62
N LEU A 29 3.19 -13.50 -20.37
CA LEU A 29 2.51 -13.84 -19.14
C LEU A 29 1.78 -15.18 -19.21
N SER A 30 1.75 -15.90 -18.08
CA SER A 30 0.86 -17.05 -17.93
C SER A 30 -0.60 -16.61 -17.92
N GLU A 31 -1.53 -17.52 -18.21
CA GLU A 31 -2.98 -17.23 -18.17
C GLU A 31 -3.43 -16.75 -16.77
N LYS A 32 -2.85 -17.32 -15.69
CA LYS A 32 -3.08 -16.86 -14.31
C LYS A 32 -2.67 -15.41 -14.12
N GLN A 33 -1.46 -15.05 -14.54
CA GLN A 33 -0.94 -13.67 -14.42
C GLN A 33 -1.76 -12.68 -15.24
N LYS A 34 -2.16 -13.04 -16.45
CA LYS A 34 -3.07 -12.24 -17.28
C LYS A 34 -4.40 -12.01 -16.55
N GLY A 35 -5.04 -13.09 -16.08
CA GLY A 35 -6.30 -13.01 -15.35
C GLY A 35 -6.21 -12.09 -14.12
N LEU A 36 -5.13 -12.20 -13.33
CA LEU A 36 -4.92 -11.32 -12.17
C LEU A 36 -4.81 -9.84 -12.57
N LEU A 37 -4.03 -9.51 -13.60
CA LEU A 37 -3.81 -8.12 -13.99
C LEU A 37 -4.96 -7.47 -14.75
N THR A 38 -5.76 -8.26 -15.48
CA THR A 38 -6.70 -7.72 -16.47
C THR A 38 -8.18 -8.03 -16.18
N GLU A 39 -8.47 -9.11 -15.47
CA GLU A 39 -9.84 -9.59 -15.23
C GLU A 39 -10.26 -9.52 -13.78
N SER A 40 -9.29 -9.71 -12.84
CA SER A 40 -9.57 -9.68 -11.41
C SER A 40 -10.09 -8.31 -10.96
N LYS A 41 -11.15 -8.32 -10.16
CA LYS A 41 -11.73 -7.12 -9.56
C LYS A 41 -11.05 -6.73 -8.24
N ASN A 42 -10.29 -7.64 -7.64
CA ASN A 42 -9.74 -7.46 -6.30
C ASN A 42 -8.20 -7.47 -6.25
N PHE A 43 -7.54 -7.96 -7.31
CA PHE A 43 -6.08 -8.06 -7.34
C PHE A 43 -5.40 -6.70 -7.43
N CYS A 44 -4.35 -6.51 -6.62
CA CYS A 44 -3.46 -5.33 -6.63
C CYS A 44 -2.01 -5.79 -6.38
N MET A 45 -1.05 -5.24 -7.15
CA MET A 45 0.37 -5.59 -7.00
C MET A 45 1.01 -5.11 -5.69
N LEU A 46 0.45 -4.09 -5.02
CA LEU A 46 1.11 -3.46 -3.87
C LEU A 46 1.49 -4.42 -2.73
N PRO A 47 0.68 -5.42 -2.34
CA PRO A 47 1.08 -6.35 -1.27
C PRO A 47 2.32 -7.21 -1.55
N TRP A 48 2.84 -7.19 -2.77
CA TRP A 48 4.07 -7.90 -3.17
C TRP A 48 5.27 -6.99 -3.42
N VAL A 49 5.07 -5.67 -3.42
CA VAL A 49 6.11 -4.71 -3.81
C VAL A 49 6.21 -3.51 -2.88
N HIS A 50 5.26 -3.37 -1.94
CA HIS A 50 5.09 -2.17 -1.14
C HIS A 50 4.61 -2.46 0.28
N MET A 51 5.04 -1.60 1.19
CA MET A 51 4.54 -1.48 2.54
C MET A 51 4.41 0.00 2.88
N HIS A 52 3.24 0.41 3.39
CA HIS A 52 2.99 1.77 3.79
C HIS A 52 2.97 1.85 5.32
N ALA A 53 3.87 2.63 5.90
CA ALA A 53 3.91 2.87 7.34
C ALA A 53 3.60 4.33 7.66
N TYR A 54 2.76 4.52 8.69
CA TYR A 54 2.54 5.84 9.27
C TYR A 54 3.58 6.16 10.33
N PRO A 55 3.79 7.47 10.65
CA PRO A 55 4.76 7.87 11.68
C PRO A 55 4.49 7.27 13.07
N ASP A 56 3.30 6.79 13.35
CA ASP A 56 2.93 6.12 14.59
C ASP A 56 3.17 4.60 14.59
N GLY A 57 3.81 4.07 13.56
CA GLY A 57 4.22 2.68 13.42
C GLY A 57 3.17 1.75 12.81
N ARG A 58 1.92 2.19 12.59
CA ARG A 58 0.92 1.33 11.96
C ARG A 58 1.22 1.11 10.49
N VAL A 59 1.06 -0.13 10.05
CA VAL A 59 1.35 -0.58 8.69
C VAL A 59 0.07 -0.89 7.93
N TYR A 60 0.07 -0.54 6.67
CA TYR A 60 -1.01 -0.74 5.69
C TYR A 60 -0.45 -1.22 4.35
N PRO A 61 -1.25 -1.87 3.52
CA PRO A 61 -0.79 -2.30 2.19
C PRO A 61 -0.58 -1.13 1.21
N CYS A 62 -1.21 0.02 1.45
CA CYS A 62 -1.02 1.25 0.67
C CYS A 62 -1.56 2.48 1.42
N CYS A 63 -1.27 3.66 0.88
CA CYS A 63 -1.70 4.95 1.48
C CYS A 63 -3.21 5.21 1.43
N LEU A 64 -3.98 4.50 0.61
CA LEU A 64 -5.45 4.60 0.52
C LEU A 64 -6.17 3.52 1.33
N ALA A 65 -5.44 2.59 1.94
CA ALA A 65 -6.05 1.53 2.73
C ALA A 65 -6.94 2.09 3.85
N ASP A 66 -7.98 1.33 4.19
CA ASP A 66 -8.85 1.72 5.30
C ASP A 66 -8.07 1.78 6.61
N TYR A 67 -8.10 2.95 7.24
CA TYR A 67 -7.42 3.25 8.49
C TYR A 67 -7.81 2.34 9.67
N TRP A 68 -9.00 1.77 9.64
CA TRP A 68 -9.51 0.91 10.69
C TRP A 68 -8.93 -0.50 10.65
N HIS A 69 -8.23 -0.86 9.56
CA HIS A 69 -7.74 -2.21 9.29
C HIS A 69 -6.23 -2.23 8.99
N PRO A 70 -5.37 -1.84 9.97
CA PRO A 70 -3.92 -1.99 9.80
C PRO A 70 -3.54 -3.46 9.67
N VAL A 71 -2.47 -3.75 8.93
CA VAL A 71 -1.95 -5.10 8.71
C VAL A 71 -0.73 -5.42 9.58
N GLY A 72 -0.19 -4.45 10.32
CA GLY A 72 0.93 -4.60 11.22
C GLY A 72 1.23 -3.35 12.03
N ASP A 73 2.26 -3.42 12.90
CA ASP A 73 2.69 -2.32 13.78
C ASP A 73 4.21 -2.38 14.01
N LEU A 74 4.96 -1.47 13.39
CA LEU A 74 6.44 -1.41 13.48
C LEU A 74 6.99 -1.00 14.86
N ARG A 75 6.12 -0.65 15.80
CA ARG A 75 6.54 -0.48 17.20
C ARG A 75 6.69 -1.81 17.93
N LYS A 76 6.24 -2.89 17.32
CA LYS A 76 6.24 -4.25 17.90
C LYS A 76 7.09 -5.22 17.10
N ASP A 77 7.14 -4.99 15.80
CA ASP A 77 7.67 -5.93 14.83
C ASP A 77 8.52 -5.22 13.79
N THR A 78 9.46 -5.93 13.19
CA THR A 78 10.24 -5.43 12.05
C THR A 78 9.38 -5.44 10.77
N MET A 79 9.80 -4.68 9.76
CA MET A 79 9.14 -4.69 8.44
C MET A 79 9.12 -6.09 7.82
N GLU A 80 10.21 -6.84 7.96
CA GLU A 80 10.33 -8.20 7.46
C GLU A 80 9.33 -9.15 8.16
N THR A 81 9.20 -9.02 9.49
CA THR A 81 8.19 -9.78 10.24
C THR A 81 6.77 -9.44 9.80
N VAL A 82 6.44 -8.13 9.70
CA VAL A 82 5.11 -7.67 9.28
C VAL A 82 4.77 -8.15 7.87
N TRP A 83 5.75 -8.28 6.98
CA TRP A 83 5.57 -8.75 5.59
C TRP A 83 4.86 -10.09 5.50
N ASN A 84 5.04 -10.96 6.48
CA ASN A 84 4.43 -12.28 6.54
C ASN A 84 3.53 -12.51 7.77
N GLN A 85 3.08 -11.43 8.42
CA GLN A 85 2.03 -11.54 9.44
C GLN A 85 0.66 -11.82 8.81
N ASP A 86 -0.27 -12.28 9.64
CA ASP A 86 -1.62 -12.70 9.23
C ASP A 86 -2.34 -11.67 8.36
N GLY A 87 -2.17 -10.36 8.65
CA GLY A 87 -2.79 -9.29 7.89
C GLY A 87 -2.34 -9.25 6.42
N TYR A 88 -1.04 -9.42 6.15
CA TYR A 88 -0.52 -9.50 4.78
C TYR A 88 -0.83 -10.82 4.10
N LYS A 89 -0.74 -11.93 4.83
CA LYS A 89 -1.06 -13.27 4.33
C LYS A 89 -2.52 -13.34 3.89
N GLU A 90 -3.45 -12.93 4.74
CA GLU A 90 -4.89 -12.89 4.42
C GLU A 90 -5.16 -11.99 3.20
N LEU A 91 -4.54 -10.82 3.16
CA LEU A 91 -4.71 -9.89 2.04
C LEU A 91 -4.27 -10.51 0.71
N ARG A 92 -3.08 -11.14 0.67
CA ARG A 92 -2.58 -11.82 -0.54
C ARG A 92 -3.49 -12.97 -0.95
N LYS A 93 -3.92 -13.80 0.00
CA LYS A 93 -4.87 -14.90 -0.27
C LYS A 93 -6.17 -14.41 -0.89
N ASN A 94 -6.76 -13.38 -0.30
CA ASN A 94 -7.98 -12.79 -0.82
C ASN A 94 -7.80 -12.30 -2.25
N MET A 95 -6.71 -11.58 -2.52
CA MET A 95 -6.42 -11.07 -3.87
C MET A 95 -6.19 -12.19 -4.90
N LEU A 96 -5.49 -13.26 -4.51
CA LEU A 96 -5.26 -14.42 -5.40
C LEU A 96 -6.53 -15.25 -5.66
N SER A 97 -7.50 -15.18 -4.77
CA SER A 97 -8.81 -15.85 -4.89
C SER A 97 -9.90 -14.92 -5.42
N ASP A 98 -9.54 -13.73 -5.89
CA ASP A 98 -10.45 -12.66 -6.32
C ASP A 98 -11.53 -12.32 -5.28
N GLN A 99 -11.16 -12.33 -4.00
CA GLN A 99 -12.03 -11.97 -2.88
C GLN A 99 -11.73 -10.55 -2.40
N PRO A 100 -12.76 -9.77 -2.04
CA PRO A 100 -12.58 -8.42 -1.55
C PRO A 100 -11.90 -8.40 -0.17
N SER A 101 -11.09 -7.39 0.06
CA SER A 101 -10.41 -7.14 1.33
C SER A 101 -10.86 -5.82 1.95
N LYS A 102 -11.06 -5.80 3.27
CA LYS A 102 -11.52 -4.62 4.02
C LYS A 102 -10.59 -3.42 3.86
N GLN A 103 -9.29 -3.67 3.70
CA GLN A 103 -8.29 -2.63 3.48
C GLN A 103 -8.48 -1.87 2.15
N CYS A 104 -9.11 -2.51 1.15
CA CYS A 104 -9.16 -2.02 -0.23
C CYS A 104 -10.50 -1.39 -0.64
N THR A 105 -11.43 -1.19 0.29
CA THR A 105 -12.80 -0.69 0.04
C THR A 105 -12.84 0.59 -0.78
N LYS A 106 -11.93 1.53 -0.55
CA LYS A 106 -11.87 2.80 -1.30
C LYS A 106 -11.61 2.61 -2.79
N CYS A 107 -10.76 1.65 -3.16
CA CYS A 107 -10.53 1.34 -4.57
C CYS A 107 -11.77 0.72 -5.21
N TYR A 108 -12.42 -0.21 -4.51
CA TYR A 108 -13.64 -0.85 -5.01
C TYR A 108 -14.77 0.17 -5.21
N GLU A 109 -15.00 1.06 -4.24
CA GLU A 109 -16.00 2.13 -4.34
C GLU A 109 -15.72 3.11 -5.50
N GLN A 110 -14.44 3.46 -5.72
CA GLN A 110 -14.04 4.29 -6.86
C GLN A 110 -14.34 3.60 -8.20
N GLU A 111 -14.00 2.31 -8.31
CA GLU A 111 -14.21 1.53 -9.53
C GLU A 111 -15.69 1.29 -9.81
N ASP A 112 -16.49 0.97 -8.79
CA ASP A 112 -17.95 0.83 -8.90
C ASP A 112 -18.61 2.13 -9.33
N SER A 113 -18.03 3.27 -8.97
CA SER A 113 -18.47 4.61 -9.40
C SER A 113 -17.91 5.02 -10.77
N GLY A 114 -17.17 4.14 -11.46
CA GLY A 114 -16.59 4.39 -12.78
C GLY A 114 -15.32 5.24 -12.77
N PHE A 115 -14.68 5.43 -11.61
CA PHE A 115 -13.43 6.18 -11.51
C PHE A 115 -12.20 5.27 -11.53
N PHE A 116 -11.07 5.86 -11.91
CA PHE A 116 -9.78 5.20 -11.87
C PHE A 116 -9.27 5.13 -10.41
N SER A 117 -8.86 3.94 -9.98
CA SER A 117 -8.39 3.69 -8.62
C SER A 117 -6.87 3.56 -8.52
N MET A 118 -6.35 3.65 -7.28
CA MET A 118 -4.95 3.33 -6.98
C MET A 118 -4.59 1.88 -7.34
N ARG A 119 -5.54 0.94 -7.28
CA ARG A 119 -5.34 -0.46 -7.66
C ARG A 119 -4.97 -0.59 -9.14
N TYR A 120 -5.68 0.10 -10.02
CA TYR A 120 -5.35 0.14 -11.45
C TYR A 120 -3.99 0.79 -11.70
N ASP A 121 -3.70 1.89 -11.00
CA ASP A 121 -2.40 2.56 -11.11
C ASP A 121 -1.26 1.65 -10.64
N ALA A 122 -1.44 0.97 -9.53
CA ALA A 122 -0.46 0.03 -9.00
C ALA A 122 -0.21 -1.15 -9.96
N ASN A 123 -1.27 -1.77 -10.48
CA ASN A 123 -1.13 -2.88 -11.44
C ASN A 123 -0.43 -2.43 -12.72
N ARG A 124 -0.73 -1.22 -13.21
CA ARG A 124 -0.07 -0.66 -14.37
C ARG A 124 1.41 -0.37 -14.13
N ASN A 125 1.75 0.23 -12.99
CA ASN A 125 3.12 0.67 -12.72
C ASN A 125 4.02 -0.46 -12.22
N TYR A 126 3.46 -1.45 -11.52
CA TYR A 126 4.21 -2.53 -10.87
C TYR A 126 3.88 -3.93 -11.39
N GLY A 127 2.97 -4.07 -12.34
CA GLY A 127 2.58 -5.36 -12.91
C GLY A 127 3.74 -6.14 -13.55
N HIS A 128 4.83 -5.45 -13.95
CA HIS A 128 6.04 -6.12 -14.44
C HIS A 128 6.73 -6.98 -13.37
N HIS A 129 6.34 -6.85 -12.11
CA HIS A 129 6.76 -7.72 -11.00
C HIS A 129 5.79 -8.88 -10.76
N ILE A 130 4.84 -9.16 -11.65
CA ILE A 130 3.81 -10.20 -11.45
C ILE A 130 4.40 -11.59 -11.17
N GLY A 131 5.61 -11.86 -11.60
CA GLY A 131 6.33 -13.10 -11.28
C GLY A 131 6.56 -13.33 -9.79
N GLU A 132 6.64 -12.28 -8.97
CA GLU A 132 6.75 -12.37 -7.50
C GLU A 132 5.51 -13.07 -6.91
N VAL A 133 4.35 -12.88 -7.52
CA VAL A 133 3.07 -13.45 -7.08
C VAL A 133 3.06 -14.97 -7.09
N ASP A 134 3.78 -15.59 -8.04
CA ASP A 134 3.84 -17.04 -8.19
C ASP A 134 4.64 -17.73 -7.08
N GLN A 135 5.44 -16.97 -6.32
CA GLN A 135 6.19 -17.47 -5.17
C GLN A 135 5.35 -17.53 -3.88
N THR A 136 4.14 -16.96 -3.92
CA THR A 136 3.26 -16.93 -2.75
C THR A 136 2.74 -18.32 -2.42
N THR A 137 2.91 -18.74 -1.17
CA THR A 137 2.42 -20.02 -0.67
C THR A 137 0.90 -20.03 -0.54
N GLU A 138 0.30 -21.22 -0.33
CA GLU A 138 -1.16 -21.36 -0.16
C GLU A 138 -1.71 -20.59 1.05
N ASP A 139 -0.89 -20.37 2.09
CA ASP A 139 -1.28 -19.59 3.27
C ASP A 139 -1.02 -18.08 3.12
N GLY A 140 -0.53 -17.64 1.95
CA GLY A 140 -0.31 -16.22 1.62
C GLY A 140 1.07 -15.68 2.01
N GLU A 141 1.99 -16.54 2.47
CA GLU A 141 3.37 -16.17 2.77
C GLU A 141 4.15 -15.90 1.48
N HIS A 142 5.00 -14.88 1.49
CA HIS A 142 5.94 -14.60 0.42
C HIS A 142 7.38 -14.77 0.93
N PRO A 143 8.19 -15.64 0.31
CA PRO A 143 9.48 -16.07 0.86
C PRO A 143 10.52 -14.94 0.91
N GLU A 144 10.40 -13.92 0.09
CA GLU A 144 11.36 -12.83 0.00
C GLU A 144 10.73 -11.51 0.45
N PHE A 145 11.32 -10.86 1.46
CA PHE A 145 11.00 -9.48 1.80
C PHE A 145 11.70 -8.54 0.82
N LYS A 146 10.92 -7.86 -0.05
CA LYS A 146 11.50 -7.05 -1.11
C LYS A 146 10.61 -5.86 -1.49
N ILE A 147 10.95 -4.71 -0.97
CA ILE A 147 10.24 -3.46 -1.29
C ILE A 147 10.75 -2.90 -2.63
N ARG A 148 9.84 -2.67 -3.57
CA ARG A 148 10.09 -2.07 -4.88
C ARG A 148 9.58 -0.64 -4.98
N TYR A 149 8.57 -0.33 -4.18
CA TYR A 149 7.99 0.99 -4.06
C TYR A 149 8.12 1.48 -2.62
N TRP A 150 8.86 2.55 -2.42
CA TRP A 150 9.12 3.17 -1.13
C TRP A 150 8.23 4.41 -0.93
N ASP A 151 7.42 4.40 0.13
CA ASP A 151 6.71 5.57 0.65
C ASP A 151 7.23 5.83 2.06
N VAL A 152 8.17 6.77 2.17
CA VAL A 152 8.98 6.97 3.38
C VAL A 152 8.46 8.15 4.17
N ARG A 153 8.12 7.92 5.45
CA ARG A 153 7.58 8.93 6.38
C ARG A 153 8.24 8.81 7.74
N PHE A 154 9.37 9.45 7.88
CA PHE A 154 10.20 9.34 9.07
C PHE A 154 9.68 10.11 10.28
N SER A 155 8.84 11.13 10.09
CA SER A 155 8.46 12.03 11.17
C SER A 155 7.15 12.74 10.87
N ASN A 156 6.47 13.18 11.93
CA ASN A 156 5.40 14.16 11.83
C ASN A 156 5.81 15.55 12.37
N LEU A 157 7.10 15.77 12.60
CA LEU A 157 7.64 17.07 12.98
C LEU A 157 7.76 17.96 11.75
N CYS A 158 6.66 18.56 11.36
CA CYS A 158 6.61 19.47 10.21
C CYS A 158 6.35 20.89 10.68
N ASN A 159 7.09 21.86 10.12
CA ASN A 159 6.92 23.28 10.41
C ASN A 159 5.81 23.97 9.61
N PHE A 160 5.11 23.22 8.72
CA PHE A 160 4.01 23.73 7.93
C PHE A 160 2.65 23.29 8.46
N LYS A 161 1.61 24.06 8.12
CA LYS A 161 0.18 23.75 8.32
C LYS A 161 -0.54 23.79 6.98
N CYS A 162 -0.19 22.86 6.09
CA CYS A 162 -0.82 22.77 4.77
C CYS A 162 -2.31 22.39 4.89
N ARG A 163 -3.17 23.00 4.08
CA ARG A 163 -4.62 22.77 4.12
C ARG A 163 -5.02 21.33 3.79
N SER A 164 -4.20 20.63 3.00
CA SER A 164 -4.38 19.23 2.64
C SER A 164 -3.78 18.24 3.66
N CYS A 165 -3.22 18.74 4.77
CA CYS A 165 -2.52 17.95 5.76
C CYS A 165 -3.27 17.98 7.10
N GLY A 166 -3.05 16.96 7.92
CA GLY A 166 -3.65 16.87 9.27
C GLY A 166 -2.62 16.49 10.34
N PRO A 167 -3.08 16.33 11.60
CA PRO A 167 -2.20 16.05 12.73
C PRO A 167 -1.30 14.82 12.56
N ILE A 168 -1.74 13.80 11.80
CA ILE A 168 -0.95 12.59 11.59
C ILE A 168 0.37 12.86 10.88
N PHE A 169 0.41 13.87 9.99
CA PHE A 169 1.59 14.21 9.18
C PHE A 169 2.28 15.50 9.62
N SER A 170 1.63 16.28 10.49
CA SER A 170 2.20 17.51 11.02
C SER A 170 1.75 17.78 12.45
N SER A 171 2.69 17.66 13.38
CA SER A 171 2.45 17.96 14.78
C SER A 171 2.14 19.44 15.05
N ASN A 172 2.38 20.34 14.10
CA ASN A 172 1.96 21.74 14.19
C ASN A 172 0.42 21.90 14.23
N TRP A 173 -0.34 20.93 13.71
CA TRP A 173 -1.79 20.92 13.80
C TRP A 173 -2.33 20.54 15.19
N PHE A 174 -1.52 20.03 16.11
CA PHE A 174 -2.00 19.51 17.40
C PHE A 174 -2.76 20.57 18.22
N ASN A 175 -2.19 21.78 18.32
CA ASN A 175 -2.83 22.86 19.05
C ASN A 175 -4.14 23.33 18.41
N ASP A 176 -4.19 23.40 17.08
CA ASP A 176 -5.40 23.82 16.38
C ASP A 176 -6.46 22.73 16.45
N HIS A 177 -6.09 21.46 16.33
CA HIS A 177 -6.99 20.33 16.53
C HIS A 177 -7.60 20.37 17.93
N LYS A 178 -6.79 20.59 18.98
CA LYS A 178 -7.27 20.70 20.35
C LYS A 178 -8.24 21.86 20.53
N LYS A 179 -7.96 23.02 19.92
CA LYS A 179 -8.87 24.18 19.95
C LYS A 179 -10.18 23.91 19.23
N MET A 180 -10.14 23.21 18.10
CA MET A 180 -11.32 22.92 17.27
C MET A 180 -12.23 21.84 17.86
N TYR A 181 -11.62 20.78 18.42
CA TYR A 181 -12.34 19.58 18.85
C TYR A 181 -12.36 19.34 20.36
N GLY A 182 -11.72 20.21 21.16
CA GLY A 182 -11.66 20.11 22.63
C GLY A 182 -10.80 18.96 23.15
N ARG A 183 -10.09 18.23 22.27
CA ARG A 183 -9.25 17.07 22.63
C ARG A 183 -7.97 17.03 21.81
N ASP A 184 -6.97 16.35 22.35
CA ASP A 184 -5.74 16.10 21.61
C ASP A 184 -6.03 15.17 20.41
N PRO A 185 -5.27 15.29 19.31
CA PRO A 185 -5.46 14.41 18.16
C PRO A 185 -5.18 12.95 18.54
N ASP A 186 -6.04 12.08 18.06
CA ASP A 186 -5.88 10.64 18.19
C ASP A 186 -6.13 9.93 16.85
N VAL A 187 -5.63 8.71 16.71
CA VAL A 187 -5.98 7.82 15.60
C VAL A 187 -6.33 6.46 16.18
N LEU A 188 -7.54 5.99 15.90
CA LEU A 188 -8.07 4.73 16.43
C LEU A 188 -8.01 4.65 17.96
N GLY A 189 -8.32 5.78 18.65
CA GLY A 189 -8.28 5.87 20.11
C GLY A 189 -6.87 5.91 20.71
N ARG A 190 -5.81 6.02 19.91
CA ARG A 190 -4.44 6.20 20.37
C ARG A 190 -4.05 7.67 20.25
N PRO A 191 -3.62 8.33 21.35
CA PRO A 191 -3.12 9.69 21.29
C PRO A 191 -1.96 9.80 20.28
N MET A 192 -2.01 10.83 19.46
CA MET A 192 -0.89 11.11 18.54
C MET A 192 0.23 11.77 19.32
N ALA A 193 1.43 11.21 19.20
CA ALA A 193 2.66 11.80 19.72
C ALA A 193 3.38 12.60 18.61
N ARG A 194 4.27 13.48 19.04
CA ARG A 194 5.30 14.01 18.16
C ARG A 194 6.32 12.90 17.98
N VAL A 195 6.51 12.48 16.74
CA VAL A 195 7.38 11.35 16.41
C VAL A 195 8.52 11.86 15.55
N GLU A 196 9.72 11.60 16.01
CA GLU A 196 10.96 11.77 15.28
C GLU A 196 11.72 10.46 15.38
N TYR A 197 12.05 9.90 14.23
CA TYR A 197 12.90 8.71 14.18
C TYR A 197 14.36 9.18 14.12
N THR A 198 15.15 8.82 15.12
CA THR A 198 16.57 9.11 15.16
C THR A 198 17.35 7.97 14.55
N THR A 199 18.38 8.31 13.78
CA THR A 199 19.33 7.33 13.22
C THR A 199 20.22 6.76 14.31
N GLY A 200 20.36 5.43 14.37
CA GLY A 200 21.33 4.75 15.25
C GLY A 200 20.77 3.86 16.33
N ASP A 201 19.45 3.71 16.38
CA ASP A 201 18.79 2.70 17.21
C ASP A 201 18.47 1.47 16.34
N GLU A 202 18.70 0.24 16.84
CA GLU A 202 18.36 -0.99 16.09
C GLU A 202 16.87 -1.07 15.73
N ASP A 203 16.02 -0.39 16.50
CA ASP A 203 14.58 -0.27 16.26
C ASP A 203 14.19 0.92 15.37
N ASP A 204 15.19 1.67 14.85
CA ASP A 204 14.94 2.85 14.02
C ASP A 204 14.30 2.48 12.67
N MET A 205 13.13 3.01 12.41
CA MET A 205 12.44 2.83 11.13
C MET A 205 13.28 3.28 9.93
N ILE A 206 14.12 4.28 10.08
CA ILE A 206 15.03 4.75 9.02
C ILE A 206 16.01 3.63 8.68
N ALA A 207 16.66 3.03 9.70
CA ALA A 207 17.58 1.92 9.51
C ALA A 207 16.89 0.73 8.82
N GLN A 208 15.66 0.40 9.22
CA GLN A 208 14.88 -0.67 8.58
C GLN A 208 14.56 -0.36 7.11
N TYR A 209 14.24 0.90 6.76
CA TYR A 209 13.93 1.30 5.39
C TYR A 209 15.15 1.27 4.47
N ILE A 210 16.33 1.64 4.95
CA ILE A 210 17.55 1.71 4.12
C ILE A 210 18.46 0.48 4.25
N GLY A 211 18.06 -0.50 5.09
CA GLY A 211 18.77 -1.78 5.20
C GLY A 211 20.15 -1.69 5.85
N ILE A 212 20.32 -0.77 6.80
CA ILE A 212 21.55 -0.61 7.59
C ILE A 212 21.41 -1.35 8.90
#